data_f29a636e4e5e375d73c642a621ed9c56
#
_entry.id   f29a636e4e5e375d73c642a621ed9c56
#
_cell.length_a   1.000
_cell.length_b   1.000
_cell.length_c   1.000
_cell.angle_alpha   90.00
_cell.angle_beta   90.00
_cell.angle_gamma   90.00
#
_symmetry.space_group_name_H-M   'P 1'
#
loop_
_entity.id
_entity.type
_entity.pdbx_description
1 polymer ?
#
loop_
_entity_poly.entity_id
_entity_poly.type
_entity_poly.pdbx_seq_one_letter_code
_entity_poly.pdbx_strand_id
1 'polypeptide(L)'
;MKQTATPSFRQRSDPKGEIFPRPRNPYFVSRMKIKLREVGLRPSQARVSLSALLFGKGDRHVTAEMLFKEAKQAKMSLSRAAIYAILHRFTEVGLVRRGAINASKSYIDTNNSEHDHFYFEHRHVLKDISPIDVVVASLPDGYEIVRIDVVVRLRSKPVSRRI
;
A
#
# COMPACT_ATOMS: atom_id res chain seq x y z
N MET A 1 5.07 2.47 32.87
CA MET A 1 5.05 2.62 31.41
C MET A 1 3.89 1.80 30.87
N LYS A 2 2.81 2.46 30.42
CA LYS A 2 1.60 1.79 29.91
C LYS A 2 1.72 1.67 28.38
N GLN A 3 1.84 0.44 27.89
CA GLN A 3 1.75 0.14 26.45
C GLN A 3 0.29 0.36 26.02
N THR A 4 0.06 1.34 25.16
CA THR A 4 -1.23 1.52 24.50
C THR A 4 -1.32 0.54 23.34
N ALA A 5 -2.13 -0.50 23.51
CA ALA A 5 -2.45 -1.45 22.47
C ALA A 5 -3.24 -0.77 21.34
N THR A 6 -2.71 -0.83 20.13
CA THR A 6 -3.41 -0.42 18.92
C THR A 6 -4.57 -1.39 18.67
N PRO A 7 -5.81 -0.93 18.46
CA PRO A 7 -6.92 -1.85 18.24
C PRO A 7 -6.78 -2.55 16.90
N SER A 8 -6.63 -3.88 16.95
CA SER A 8 -6.71 -4.80 15.82
C SER A 8 -8.10 -4.70 15.18
N PHE A 9 -8.14 -4.29 13.92
CA PHE A 9 -9.37 -4.19 13.14
C PHE A 9 -9.80 -5.58 12.68
N ARG A 10 -10.71 -6.24 13.44
CA ARG A 10 -11.34 -7.50 12.99
C ARG A 10 -12.27 -7.21 11.80
N GLN A 11 -11.96 -7.83 10.67
CA GLN A 11 -12.83 -7.88 9.50
C GLN A 11 -14.14 -8.61 9.86
N ARG A 12 -15.26 -7.95 9.67
CA ARG A 12 -16.55 -8.63 9.54
C ARG A 12 -16.76 -8.91 8.04
N SER A 13 -16.72 -10.17 7.67
CA SER A 13 -17.09 -10.66 6.36
C SER A 13 -18.60 -10.54 6.18
N ASP A 14 -19.03 -9.83 5.15
CA ASP A 14 -20.42 -9.76 4.70
C ASP A 14 -20.75 -11.02 3.89
N PRO A 15 -21.90 -11.72 4.13
CA PRO A 15 -22.18 -13.04 3.54
C PRO A 15 -22.47 -13.03 2.04
N LYS A 16 -22.33 -11.90 1.34
CA LYS A 16 -22.60 -11.79 -0.10
C LYS A 16 -21.39 -11.51 -1.01
N GLY A 17 -20.16 -11.74 -0.54
CA GLY A 17 -19.00 -11.77 -1.44
C GLY A 17 -18.66 -10.49 -2.22
N GLU A 18 -19.36 -9.39 -2.03
CA GLU A 18 -19.09 -8.12 -2.69
C GLU A 18 -18.16 -7.24 -1.85
N ILE A 19 -16.85 -7.49 -1.97
CA ILE A 19 -15.79 -6.72 -1.30
C ILE A 19 -15.50 -5.44 -2.09
N PHE A 20 -16.46 -4.53 -2.16
CA PHE A 20 -16.16 -3.16 -2.53
C PHE A 20 -16.55 -2.25 -1.36
N PRO A 21 -15.59 -1.51 -0.76
CA PRO A 21 -15.95 -0.46 0.17
C PRO A 21 -16.77 0.55 -0.64
N ARG A 22 -18.09 0.51 -0.46
CA ARG A 22 -18.94 1.55 -1.03
C ARG A 22 -18.44 2.88 -0.45
N PRO A 23 -18.05 3.88 -1.26
CA PRO A 23 -17.70 5.21 -0.75
C PRO A 23 -18.87 5.92 -0.06
N ARG A 24 -19.97 5.20 0.16
CA ARG A 24 -21.20 5.65 0.81
C ARG A 24 -21.28 5.37 2.31
N ASN A 25 -20.28 4.74 2.93
CA ASN A 25 -20.27 4.67 4.39
C ASN A 25 -19.83 6.05 4.95
N PRO A 26 -20.76 6.86 5.52
CA PRO A 26 -20.45 8.22 5.98
C PRO A 26 -19.33 8.22 7.03
N TYR A 27 -19.27 7.19 7.86
CA TYR A 27 -18.24 7.03 8.90
C TYR A 27 -16.85 6.84 8.27
N PHE A 28 -16.72 5.99 7.24
CA PHE A 28 -15.45 5.78 6.56
C PHE A 28 -14.99 7.05 5.84
N VAL A 29 -15.91 7.73 5.14
CA VAL A 29 -15.63 9.01 4.47
C VAL A 29 -15.14 10.06 5.46
N SER A 30 -15.79 10.17 6.62
CA SER A 30 -15.40 11.11 7.67
C SER A 30 -14.01 10.80 8.21
N ARG A 31 -13.69 9.53 8.48
CA ARG A 31 -12.36 9.09 8.90
C ARG A 31 -11.28 9.45 7.86
N MET A 32 -11.55 9.22 6.58
CA MET A 32 -10.59 9.55 5.52
C MET A 32 -10.36 11.05 5.40
N LYS A 33 -11.41 11.85 5.58
CA LYS A 33 -11.27 13.32 5.63
C LYS A 33 -10.40 13.78 6.79
N ILE A 34 -10.56 13.18 7.96
CA ILE A 34 -9.73 13.46 9.14
C ILE A 34 -8.28 13.07 8.85
N LYS A 35 -8.03 11.83 8.42
CA LYS A 35 -6.70 11.31 8.09
C LYS A 35 -5.96 12.18 7.07
N LEU A 36 -6.67 12.67 6.06
CA LEU A 36 -6.08 13.59 5.08
C LEU A 36 -5.66 14.92 5.71
N ARG A 37 -6.48 15.49 6.60
CA ARG A 37 -6.14 16.74 7.29
C ARG A 37 -4.96 16.58 8.24
N GLU A 38 -4.88 15.47 8.96
CA GLU A 38 -3.77 15.15 9.88
C GLU A 38 -2.41 15.17 9.18
N VAL A 39 -2.37 14.76 7.90
CA VAL A 39 -1.15 14.83 7.07
C VAL A 39 -1.05 16.11 6.21
N GLY A 40 -1.82 17.16 6.55
CA GLY A 40 -1.76 18.45 5.87
C GLY A 40 -2.42 18.50 4.49
N LEU A 41 -3.23 17.52 4.12
CA LEU A 41 -3.92 17.48 2.83
C LEU A 41 -5.37 17.93 2.92
N ARG A 42 -5.75 18.91 2.07
CA ARG A 42 -7.17 19.29 1.91
C ARG A 42 -7.96 18.11 1.34
N PRO A 43 -9.03 17.64 2.02
CA PRO A 43 -9.90 16.59 1.50
C PRO A 43 -10.67 17.07 0.27
N SER A 44 -10.31 16.56 -0.91
CA SER A 44 -11.13 16.67 -2.12
C SER A 44 -11.87 15.37 -2.37
N GLN A 45 -12.93 15.42 -3.19
CA GLN A 45 -13.67 14.22 -3.56
C GLN A 45 -12.75 13.15 -4.16
N ALA A 46 -11.84 13.54 -5.05
CA ALA A 46 -10.88 12.62 -5.68
C ALA A 46 -9.95 11.96 -4.65
N ARG A 47 -9.39 12.74 -3.70
CA ARG A 47 -8.53 12.19 -2.63
C ARG A 47 -9.28 11.24 -1.71
N VAL A 48 -10.49 11.60 -1.31
CA VAL A 48 -11.33 10.75 -0.45
C VAL A 48 -11.71 9.46 -1.17
N SER A 49 -12.09 9.54 -2.45
CA SER A 49 -12.43 8.37 -3.27
C SER A 49 -11.23 7.43 -3.44
N LEU A 50 -10.03 7.97 -3.72
CA LEU A 50 -8.83 7.15 -3.84
C LEU A 50 -8.41 6.54 -2.49
N SER A 51 -8.55 7.30 -1.39
CA SER A 51 -8.32 6.78 -0.04
C SER A 51 -9.25 5.59 0.28
N ALA A 52 -10.50 5.63 -0.18
CA ALA A 52 -11.43 4.53 -0.01
C ALA A 52 -10.97 3.25 -0.73
N LEU A 53 -10.43 3.38 -1.93
CA LEU A 53 -9.86 2.24 -2.66
C LEU A 53 -8.59 1.69 -1.99
N LEU A 54 -7.73 2.57 -1.49
CA LEU A 54 -6.47 2.19 -0.86
C LEU A 54 -6.67 1.51 0.48
N PHE A 55 -7.43 2.12 1.37
CA PHE A 55 -7.52 1.73 2.79
C PHE A 55 -8.78 0.94 3.15
N GLY A 56 -9.72 0.79 2.21
CA GLY A 56 -10.98 0.12 2.49
C GLY A 56 -10.90 -1.41 2.53
N LYS A 57 -9.77 -1.99 2.10
CA LYS A 57 -9.57 -3.45 2.00
C LYS A 57 -8.45 -3.97 2.92
N GLY A 58 -8.04 -3.21 3.92
CA GLY A 58 -6.86 -3.50 4.74
C GLY A 58 -5.55 -3.14 4.02
N ASP A 59 -4.43 -3.59 4.59
CA ASP A 59 -3.11 -3.34 4.02
C ASP A 59 -2.91 -4.12 2.73
N ARG A 60 -2.34 -3.43 1.73
CA ARG A 60 -2.23 -3.99 0.38
C ARG A 60 -1.14 -3.32 -0.45
N HIS A 61 -0.61 -4.09 -1.40
CA HIS A 61 0.28 -3.60 -2.44
C HIS A 61 -0.49 -3.43 -3.74
N VAL A 62 -0.53 -2.22 -4.28
CA VAL A 62 -1.26 -1.91 -5.51
C VAL A 62 -0.44 -1.05 -6.45
N THR A 63 -0.70 -1.18 -7.74
CA THR A 63 -0.19 -0.27 -8.75
C THR A 63 -1.23 0.82 -9.07
N ALA A 64 -0.78 1.94 -9.64
CA ALA A 64 -1.72 2.97 -10.12
C ALA A 64 -2.72 2.42 -11.14
N GLU A 65 -2.27 1.46 -11.99
CA GLU A 65 -3.15 0.82 -12.97
C GLU A 65 -4.21 -0.08 -12.32
N MET A 66 -3.87 -0.81 -11.27
CA MET A 66 -4.86 -1.57 -10.49
C MET A 66 -5.91 -0.64 -9.90
N LEU A 67 -5.47 0.46 -9.27
CA LEU A 67 -6.38 1.47 -8.71
C LEU A 67 -7.26 2.12 -9.77
N PHE A 68 -6.73 2.38 -10.97
CA PHE A 68 -7.52 2.90 -12.07
C PHE A 68 -8.60 1.91 -12.53
N LYS A 69 -8.27 0.62 -12.65
CA LYS A 69 -9.25 -0.42 -12.97
C LYS A 69 -10.33 -0.53 -11.89
N GLU A 70 -9.93 -0.55 -10.61
CA GLU A 70 -10.87 -0.58 -9.48
C GLU A 70 -11.77 0.66 -9.43
N ALA A 71 -11.21 1.86 -9.69
CA ALA A 71 -12.00 3.10 -9.77
C ALA A 71 -13.06 3.03 -10.86
N LYS A 72 -12.70 2.50 -12.05
CA LYS A 72 -13.67 2.29 -13.13
C LYS A 72 -14.77 1.31 -12.76
N GLN A 73 -14.42 0.17 -12.16
CA GLN A 73 -15.39 -0.83 -11.70
C GLN A 73 -16.34 -0.25 -10.66
N ALA A 74 -15.82 0.60 -9.76
CA ALA A 74 -16.60 1.30 -8.75
C ALA A 74 -17.35 2.54 -9.29
N LYS A 75 -17.32 2.80 -10.61
CA LYS A 75 -17.92 3.97 -11.27
C LYS A 75 -17.49 5.31 -10.65
N MET A 76 -16.23 5.38 -10.23
CA MET A 76 -15.63 6.60 -9.69
C MET A 76 -15.06 7.44 -10.82
N SER A 77 -15.29 8.77 -10.78
CA SER A 77 -14.73 9.72 -11.74
C SER A 77 -13.28 10.09 -11.35
N LEU A 78 -12.35 9.16 -11.61
CA LEU A 78 -10.92 9.35 -11.39
C LEU A 78 -10.16 9.08 -12.70
N SER A 79 -9.44 10.08 -13.19
CA SER A 79 -8.55 9.90 -14.34
C SER A 79 -7.23 9.25 -13.89
N ARG A 80 -6.50 8.63 -14.84
CA ARG A 80 -5.15 8.11 -14.56
C ARG A 80 -4.23 9.20 -14.02
N ALA A 81 -4.21 10.37 -14.64
CA ALA A 81 -3.38 11.49 -14.21
C ALA A 81 -3.72 11.91 -12.78
N ALA A 82 -5.01 11.98 -12.42
CA ALA A 82 -5.43 12.30 -11.06
C ALA A 82 -4.94 11.25 -10.05
N ILE A 83 -5.03 9.97 -10.38
CA ILE A 83 -4.53 8.88 -9.52
C ILE A 83 -3.04 9.04 -9.29
N TYR A 84 -2.22 9.20 -10.34
CA TYR A 84 -0.78 9.39 -10.20
C TYR A 84 -0.42 10.62 -9.36
N ALA A 85 -1.08 11.76 -9.61
CA ALA A 85 -0.84 12.99 -8.85
C ALA A 85 -1.20 12.84 -7.36
N ILE A 86 -2.33 12.16 -7.06
CA ILE A 86 -2.74 11.93 -5.67
C ILE A 86 -1.79 10.95 -4.97
N LEU A 87 -1.40 9.85 -5.63
CA LEU A 87 -0.45 8.89 -5.08
C LEU A 87 0.91 9.52 -4.79
N HIS A 88 1.39 10.39 -5.68
CA HIS A 88 2.62 11.16 -5.44
C HIS A 88 2.50 11.98 -4.16
N ARG A 89 1.43 12.77 -4.02
CA ARG A 89 1.20 13.57 -2.80
C ARG A 89 1.03 12.70 -1.54
N PHE A 90 0.37 11.55 -1.65
CA PHE A 90 0.22 10.62 -0.53
C PHE A 90 1.56 10.02 -0.09
N THR A 91 2.46 9.76 -1.04
CA THR A 91 3.83 9.31 -0.74
C THR A 91 4.64 10.40 -0.06
N GLU A 92 4.59 11.64 -0.57
CA GLU A 92 5.32 12.80 0.00
C GLU A 92 4.95 13.07 1.46
N VAL A 93 3.68 12.89 1.83
CA VAL A 93 3.21 13.10 3.21
C VAL A 93 3.24 11.83 4.06
N GLY A 94 3.84 10.75 3.57
CA GLY A 94 3.97 9.49 4.30
C GLY A 94 2.65 8.74 4.54
N LEU A 95 1.59 9.06 3.78
CA LEU A 95 0.30 8.38 3.91
C LEU A 95 0.32 6.97 3.30
N VAL A 96 1.17 6.76 2.31
CA VAL A 96 1.50 5.48 1.69
C VAL A 96 3.00 5.44 1.40
N ARG A 97 3.54 4.23 1.23
CA ARG A 97 4.91 4.02 0.79
C ARG A 97 4.95 3.66 -0.70
N ARG A 98 6.02 4.02 -1.36
CA ARG A 98 6.28 3.62 -2.74
C ARG A 98 7.51 2.74 -2.78
N GLY A 99 7.33 1.47 -3.16
CA GLY A 99 8.41 0.51 -3.37
C GLY A 99 8.68 0.30 -4.85
N ALA A 100 9.96 0.24 -5.25
CA ALA A 100 10.37 -0.15 -6.59
C ALA A 100 10.67 -1.65 -6.61
N ILE A 101 10.08 -2.39 -7.54
CA ILE A 101 10.40 -3.81 -7.76
C ILE A 101 11.44 -3.95 -8.87
N ASN A 102 11.35 -3.11 -9.87
CA ASN A 102 12.33 -2.97 -10.94
C ASN A 102 12.20 -1.57 -11.57
N ALA A 103 13.04 -1.26 -12.55
CA ALA A 103 13.05 0.05 -13.21
C ALA A 103 11.70 0.48 -13.82
N SER A 104 10.80 -0.45 -14.11
CA SER A 104 9.52 -0.19 -14.79
C SER A 104 8.28 -0.36 -13.91
N LYS A 105 8.40 -0.98 -12.72
CA LYS A 105 7.24 -1.27 -11.86
C LYS A 105 7.48 -0.79 -10.43
N SER A 106 6.60 0.10 -9.99
CA SER A 106 6.50 0.52 -8.59
C SER A 106 5.13 0.12 -8.01
N TYR A 107 5.15 -0.27 -6.75
CA TYR A 107 3.93 -0.54 -5.98
C TYR A 107 3.72 0.56 -4.95
N ILE A 108 2.47 0.79 -4.66
CA ILE A 108 2.03 1.58 -3.51
C ILE A 108 1.68 0.59 -2.42
N ASP A 109 2.29 0.78 -1.29
CA ASP A 109 2.07 0.02 -0.08
C ASP A 109 1.29 0.88 0.92
N THR A 110 0.21 0.34 1.44
CA THR A 110 -0.64 1.02 2.43
C THR A 110 -0.25 0.72 3.87
N ASN A 111 0.64 -0.26 4.08
CA ASN A 111 1.22 -0.58 5.36
C ASN A 111 2.41 0.36 5.65
N ASN A 112 2.30 1.18 6.69
CA ASN A 112 3.35 2.13 7.08
C ASN A 112 4.23 1.61 8.23
N SER A 113 4.00 0.39 8.74
CA SER A 113 4.89 -0.25 9.71
C SER A 113 6.23 -0.62 9.05
N GLU A 114 7.24 -0.89 9.85
CA GLU A 114 8.50 -1.43 9.33
C GLU A 114 8.31 -2.89 8.93
N HIS A 115 8.60 -3.19 7.69
CA HIS A 115 8.51 -4.52 7.11
C HIS A 115 9.29 -4.57 5.80
N ASP A 116 9.65 -5.78 5.40
CA ASP A 116 10.29 -6.10 4.14
C ASP A 116 9.35 -6.93 3.26
N HIS A 117 9.81 -7.34 2.09
CA HIS A 117 8.92 -7.97 1.14
C HIS A 117 9.51 -9.22 0.50
N PHE A 118 8.66 -10.26 0.33
CA PHE A 118 8.86 -11.29 -0.69
C PHE A 118 8.17 -10.86 -1.98
N TYR A 119 8.90 -10.89 -3.11
CA TYR A 119 8.34 -10.72 -4.44
C TYR A 119 8.32 -12.05 -5.19
N PHE A 120 7.13 -12.56 -5.46
CA PHE A 120 6.91 -13.78 -6.22
C PHE A 120 6.90 -13.47 -7.72
N GLU A 121 8.01 -13.74 -8.42
CA GLU A 121 8.20 -13.33 -9.81
C GLU A 121 7.12 -13.86 -10.75
N HIS A 122 6.71 -15.13 -10.61
CA HIS A 122 5.72 -15.76 -11.49
C HIS A 122 4.28 -15.29 -11.28
N ARG A 123 3.97 -14.74 -10.09
CA ARG A 123 2.64 -14.21 -9.76
C ARG A 123 2.58 -12.69 -9.80
N HIS A 124 3.72 -12.03 -9.86
CA HIS A 124 3.84 -10.59 -9.71
C HIS A 124 3.17 -10.06 -8.44
N VAL A 125 3.36 -10.78 -7.32
CA VAL A 125 2.77 -10.45 -6.02
C VAL A 125 3.85 -10.14 -5.02
N LEU A 126 3.64 -9.09 -4.23
CA LEU A 126 4.38 -8.77 -3.02
C LEU A 126 3.64 -9.33 -1.80
N LYS A 127 4.40 -9.79 -0.83
CA LYS A 127 3.92 -10.21 0.48
C LYS A 127 4.83 -9.62 1.55
N ASP A 128 4.22 -8.99 2.56
CA ASP A 128 4.93 -8.46 3.72
C ASP A 128 5.58 -9.61 4.50
N ILE A 129 6.76 -9.34 4.98
CA ILE A 129 7.50 -10.17 5.93
C ILE A 129 8.07 -9.29 7.03
N SER A 130 8.44 -9.89 8.15
CA SER A 130 9.16 -9.19 9.20
C SER A 130 10.46 -8.60 8.65
N PRO A 131 10.94 -7.47 9.21
CA PRO A 131 12.19 -6.87 8.80
C PRO A 131 13.33 -7.88 8.80
N ILE A 132 14.19 -7.80 7.79
CA ILE A 132 15.39 -8.62 7.64
C ILE A 132 16.57 -7.80 8.15
N ASP A 133 17.40 -8.39 8.98
CA ASP A 133 18.63 -7.75 9.44
C ASP A 133 19.59 -7.54 8.26
N VAL A 134 19.94 -6.28 8.00
CA VAL A 134 20.86 -5.88 6.96
C VAL A 134 22.08 -5.19 7.59
N VAL A 135 23.26 -5.70 7.30
CA VAL A 135 24.49 -5.07 7.73
C VAL A 135 25.07 -4.25 6.58
N VAL A 136 25.20 -2.95 6.79
CA VAL A 136 25.90 -2.05 5.86
C VAL A 136 27.31 -1.84 6.37
N ALA A 137 28.31 -2.34 5.64
CA ALA A 137 29.71 -2.36 6.07
C ALA A 137 30.33 -0.96 6.18
N SER A 138 29.96 -0.04 5.29
CA SER A 138 30.45 1.35 5.30
C SER A 138 29.49 2.27 4.60
N LEU A 139 29.51 3.54 4.99
CA LEU A 139 28.80 4.61 4.32
C LEU A 139 29.84 5.61 3.75
N PRO A 140 29.50 6.30 2.67
CA PRO A 140 30.30 7.45 2.22
C PRO A 140 30.33 8.54 3.30
N ASP A 141 31.42 9.28 3.38
CA ASP A 141 31.57 10.38 4.33
C ASP A 141 30.45 11.45 4.12
N GLY A 142 29.84 11.89 5.24
CA GLY A 142 28.79 12.89 5.20
C GLY A 142 27.40 12.37 4.84
N TYR A 143 27.21 11.06 4.76
CA TYR A 143 25.91 10.44 4.50
C TYR A 143 25.41 9.63 5.70
N GLU A 144 24.09 9.58 5.88
CA GLU A 144 23.40 8.75 6.84
C GLU A 144 22.37 7.86 6.14
N ILE A 145 22.09 6.70 6.73
CA ILE A 145 21.02 5.83 6.24
C ILE A 145 19.67 6.43 6.66
N VAL A 146 18.90 6.91 5.70
CA VAL A 146 17.53 7.35 5.95
C VAL A 146 16.59 6.14 6.03
N ARG A 147 16.84 5.11 5.20
CA ARG A 147 15.99 3.92 5.13
C ARG A 147 16.67 2.80 4.35
N ILE A 148 16.36 1.56 4.74
CA ILE A 148 16.68 0.35 3.99
C ILE A 148 15.36 -0.33 3.63
N ASP A 149 15.18 -0.68 2.36
CA ASP A 149 14.05 -1.46 1.86
C ASP A 149 14.58 -2.76 1.26
N VAL A 150 14.16 -3.90 1.78
CA VAL A 150 14.58 -5.21 1.29
C VAL A 150 13.46 -5.86 0.50
N VAL A 151 13.76 -6.28 -0.72
CA VAL A 151 12.86 -7.08 -1.54
C VAL A 151 13.54 -8.37 -1.95
N VAL A 152 13.12 -9.46 -1.34
CA VAL A 152 13.62 -10.80 -1.66
C VAL A 152 12.81 -11.37 -2.83
N ARG A 153 13.48 -11.61 -3.96
CA ARG A 153 12.84 -12.18 -5.15
C ARG A 153 12.80 -13.69 -5.07
N LEU A 154 11.60 -14.24 -5.27
CA LEU A 154 11.37 -15.66 -5.20
C LEU A 154 10.92 -16.20 -6.57
N ARG A 155 11.55 -17.31 -6.98
CA ARG A 155 11.18 -18.11 -8.14
C ARG A 155 10.77 -19.50 -7.69
N SER A 156 9.73 -20.07 -8.30
CA SER A 156 9.34 -21.45 -8.02
C SER A 156 10.46 -22.39 -8.42
N LYS A 157 10.77 -23.37 -7.55
CA LYS A 157 11.66 -24.47 -7.94
C LYS A 157 10.97 -25.33 -8.99
N PRO A 158 11.69 -25.87 -9.99
CA PRO A 158 11.15 -26.90 -10.86
C PRO A 158 10.62 -28.07 -10.02
N VAL A 159 9.42 -28.52 -10.32
CA VAL A 159 8.90 -29.76 -9.69
C VAL A 159 9.73 -30.91 -10.23
N SER A 160 10.59 -31.50 -9.40
CA SER A 160 11.26 -32.77 -9.75
C SER A 160 10.18 -33.83 -9.89
N ARG A 161 9.81 -34.19 -11.13
CA ARG A 161 9.05 -35.40 -11.35
C ARG A 161 9.98 -36.55 -10.94
N ARG A 162 9.71 -37.17 -9.81
CA ARG A 162 10.26 -38.50 -9.55
C ARG A 162 9.62 -39.44 -10.59
N ILE A 163 10.46 -39.98 -11.46
CA ILE A 163 10.11 -41.07 -12.36
C ILE A 163 9.98 -42.32 -11.54
#